data_f751621cd4780786227b138b74053b31
#
_entry.id   f751621cd4780786227b138b74053b31
#
_cell.length_a   1.000
_cell.length_b   1.000
_cell.length_c   1.000
_cell.angle_alpha   90.00
_cell.angle_beta   90.00
_cell.angle_gamma   90.00
#
_symmetry.space_group_name_H-M   'P 1'
#
loop_
_entity.id
_entity.type
_entity.pdbx_description
1 polymer ?
#
loop_
_entity_poly.entity_id
_entity_poly.type
_entity_poly.pdbx_seq_one_letter_code
_entity_poly.pdbx_strand_id
1 'polypeptide(L)'
;AYLPLGYRTIKKIENIVREEMDRAGALELLMPVVQPAELWQESGRWDVMGPEMLRLKDRHERDFVLSPTQEEMITAIVRSDISSYKSLPINLYHIQTKFRDERRPRFGLMRGREFTMKDAYSFHTSQESLDEEFLNMRDAYSRIFTRCGLKFRPVDADSGNIGGSGSQEFQVLAESGEDEIIYSDGSEYAANIEKAVSELINPPKEELKEVELAHTPDCPTIESLAKYLNVPLERTVKALTYKDMGTDEIYMVLIRGDFEVNEVKLKNILNAVEVEMATDEEIEKLGLKKGYIGPYKLPTKIKIVADLSVPEISNHIVGSHQKDYHYKNVNYGRDYTADIVTDIRKVRVGDNCITGGKLHSARGIECGQIFKLGDKYSKAMNATYLDE
;
A
#
# COMPACT_ATOMS: atom_id res chain seq x y z
N ALA A 1 -29.09 -2.87 -10.32
CA ALA A 1 -29.51 -2.40 -11.63
C ALA A 1 -29.56 -0.87 -11.66
N TYR A 2 -29.15 -0.25 -12.75
CA TYR A 2 -29.28 1.18 -12.97
C TYR A 2 -30.64 1.48 -13.63
N LEU A 3 -31.49 2.24 -12.94
CA LEU A 3 -32.74 2.71 -13.49
C LEU A 3 -32.51 3.88 -14.47
N PRO A 4 -33.51 4.28 -15.28
CA PRO A 4 -33.30 5.23 -16.38
C PRO A 4 -32.61 6.53 -16.02
N LEU A 5 -32.91 7.12 -14.87
CA LEU A 5 -32.29 8.37 -14.41
C LEU A 5 -30.82 8.15 -14.06
N GLY A 6 -30.51 7.12 -13.26
CA GLY A 6 -29.14 6.77 -12.90
C GLY A 6 -28.30 6.38 -14.12
N TYR A 7 -28.86 5.62 -15.04
CA TYR A 7 -28.15 5.24 -16.26
C TYR A 7 -27.85 6.43 -17.18
N ARG A 8 -28.78 7.40 -17.29
CA ARG A 8 -28.51 8.67 -18.01
C ARG A 8 -27.36 9.45 -17.37
N THR A 9 -27.30 9.46 -16.05
CA THR A 9 -26.18 10.13 -15.33
C THR A 9 -24.85 9.46 -15.64
N ILE A 10 -24.78 8.11 -15.59
CA ILE A 10 -23.58 7.36 -15.97
C ILE A 10 -23.16 7.70 -17.40
N LYS A 11 -24.08 7.70 -18.36
CA LYS A 11 -23.77 8.03 -19.76
C LYS A 11 -23.23 9.46 -19.93
N LYS A 12 -23.69 10.42 -19.14
CA LYS A 12 -23.12 11.78 -19.15
C LYS A 12 -21.69 11.79 -18.60
N ILE A 13 -21.42 11.05 -17.53
CA ILE A 13 -20.08 10.92 -16.97
C ILE A 13 -19.14 10.23 -17.98
N GLU A 14 -19.59 9.12 -18.58
CA GLU A 14 -18.82 8.43 -19.63
C GLU A 14 -18.44 9.37 -20.79
N ASN A 15 -19.36 10.25 -21.22
CA ASN A 15 -19.08 11.21 -22.28
C ASN A 15 -18.03 12.26 -21.85
N ILE A 16 -18.10 12.78 -20.63
CA ILE A 16 -17.07 13.67 -20.09
C ILE A 16 -15.71 12.96 -20.07
N VAL A 17 -15.68 11.71 -19.67
CA VAL A 17 -14.45 10.89 -19.64
C VAL A 17 -13.89 10.74 -21.05
N ARG A 18 -14.70 10.35 -22.06
CA ARG A 18 -14.25 10.23 -23.46
C ARG A 18 -13.66 11.53 -24.00
N GLU A 19 -14.36 12.64 -23.82
CA GLU A 19 -13.90 13.94 -24.30
C GLU A 19 -12.53 14.33 -23.70
N GLU A 20 -12.29 14.06 -22.43
CA GLU A 20 -11.02 14.39 -21.80
C GLU A 20 -9.90 13.38 -22.12
N MET A 21 -10.23 12.11 -22.30
CA MET A 21 -9.26 11.09 -22.73
C MET A 21 -8.84 11.32 -24.18
N ASP A 22 -9.80 11.62 -25.08
CA ASP A 22 -9.50 11.96 -26.47
C ASP A 22 -8.65 13.24 -26.57
N ARG A 23 -8.97 14.26 -25.75
CA ARG A 23 -8.16 15.49 -25.64
C ARG A 23 -6.74 15.20 -25.17
N ALA A 24 -6.55 14.22 -24.32
CA ALA A 24 -5.25 13.79 -23.84
C ALA A 24 -4.48 12.92 -24.85
N GLY A 25 -5.08 12.60 -26.02
CA GLY A 25 -4.45 11.81 -27.08
C GLY A 25 -4.62 10.30 -26.93
N ALA A 26 -5.41 9.82 -25.97
CA ALA A 26 -5.70 8.41 -25.81
C ALA A 26 -6.72 7.90 -26.84
N LEU A 27 -6.62 6.63 -27.22
CA LEU A 27 -7.51 5.98 -28.21
C LEU A 27 -8.44 4.99 -27.52
N GLU A 28 -9.74 5.09 -27.80
CA GLU A 28 -10.74 4.16 -27.26
C GLU A 28 -10.71 2.82 -27.99
N LEU A 29 -10.71 1.70 -27.24
CA LEU A 29 -10.92 0.35 -27.74
C LEU A 29 -11.92 -0.39 -26.86
N LEU A 30 -12.32 -1.59 -27.24
CA LEU A 30 -13.15 -2.46 -26.42
C LEU A 30 -12.52 -3.84 -26.28
N MET A 31 -12.20 -4.21 -25.05
CA MET A 31 -11.61 -5.51 -24.70
C MET A 31 -12.66 -6.48 -24.15
N PRO A 32 -12.47 -7.81 -24.27
CA PRO A 32 -13.40 -8.79 -23.72
C PRO A 32 -13.44 -8.76 -22.18
N VAL A 33 -14.65 -9.01 -21.63
CA VAL A 33 -14.85 -9.17 -20.19
C VAL A 33 -14.41 -10.55 -19.72
N VAL A 34 -14.73 -11.59 -20.49
CA VAL A 34 -14.31 -12.97 -20.21
C VAL A 34 -12.93 -13.17 -20.79
N GLN A 35 -11.96 -13.49 -19.92
CA GLN A 35 -10.56 -13.62 -20.27
C GLN A 35 -10.06 -15.04 -19.99
N PRO A 36 -9.15 -15.57 -20.81
CA PRO A 36 -8.51 -16.85 -20.55
C PRO A 36 -7.56 -16.77 -19.36
N ALA A 37 -7.52 -17.82 -18.55
CA ALA A 37 -6.66 -17.89 -17.36
C ALA A 37 -5.15 -17.77 -17.71
N GLU A 38 -4.78 -18.23 -18.90
CA GLU A 38 -3.39 -18.27 -19.37
C GLU A 38 -2.70 -16.91 -19.33
N LEU A 39 -3.41 -15.81 -19.66
CA LEU A 39 -2.86 -14.46 -19.59
C LEU A 39 -2.49 -14.06 -18.15
N TRP A 40 -3.35 -14.44 -17.19
CA TRP A 40 -3.16 -14.15 -15.78
C TRP A 40 -2.08 -15.03 -15.14
N GLN A 41 -1.94 -16.27 -15.64
CA GLN A 41 -0.86 -17.18 -15.28
C GLN A 41 0.49 -16.67 -15.81
N GLU A 42 0.51 -16.16 -17.06
CA GLU A 42 1.70 -15.60 -17.69
C GLU A 42 2.23 -14.37 -16.92
N SER A 43 1.34 -13.48 -16.45
CA SER A 43 1.72 -12.33 -15.62
C SER A 43 2.09 -12.69 -14.18
N GLY A 44 1.78 -13.91 -13.73
CA GLY A 44 1.91 -14.36 -12.34
C GLY A 44 0.81 -13.84 -11.40
N ARG A 45 -0.20 -13.12 -11.92
CA ARG A 45 -1.29 -12.55 -11.08
C ARG A 45 -2.44 -13.50 -10.81
N TRP A 46 -2.49 -14.66 -11.46
CA TRP A 46 -3.53 -15.66 -11.21
C TRP A 46 -3.65 -16.03 -9.73
N ASP A 47 -2.50 -16.21 -9.05
CA ASP A 47 -2.47 -16.56 -7.63
C ASP A 47 -2.49 -15.32 -6.72
N VAL A 48 -1.80 -14.25 -7.12
CA VAL A 48 -1.68 -13.01 -6.34
C VAL A 48 -3.01 -12.30 -6.12
N MET A 49 -3.91 -12.30 -7.13
CA MET A 49 -5.26 -11.72 -7.00
C MET A 49 -6.17 -12.52 -6.05
N GLY A 50 -5.82 -13.78 -5.77
CA GLY A 50 -6.50 -14.60 -4.78
C GLY A 50 -8.01 -14.74 -5.01
N PRO A 51 -8.81 -14.72 -3.93
CA PRO A 51 -10.25 -14.92 -3.99
C PRO A 51 -11.04 -13.72 -4.53
N GLU A 52 -10.41 -12.56 -4.71
CA GLU A 52 -11.07 -11.38 -5.29
C GLU A 52 -11.38 -11.56 -6.78
N MET A 53 -10.67 -12.47 -7.43
CA MET A 53 -10.86 -12.82 -8.84
C MET A 53 -12.06 -13.77 -9.03
N LEU A 54 -13.07 -13.32 -9.78
CA LEU A 54 -14.21 -14.18 -10.18
C LEU A 54 -13.79 -15.15 -11.28
N ARG A 55 -13.49 -16.40 -10.91
CA ARG A 55 -13.07 -17.46 -11.80
C ARG A 55 -14.26 -18.29 -12.27
N LEU A 56 -14.20 -18.76 -13.48
CA LEU A 56 -15.23 -19.64 -14.08
C LEU A 56 -14.59 -20.69 -15.00
N LYS A 57 -15.35 -21.72 -15.32
CA LYS A 57 -14.96 -22.72 -16.29
C LYS A 57 -15.91 -22.72 -17.48
N ASP A 58 -15.37 -22.95 -18.65
CA ASP A 58 -16.20 -23.20 -19.83
C ASP A 58 -16.72 -24.68 -19.85
N ARG A 59 -17.50 -25.01 -20.87
CA ARG A 59 -18.02 -26.40 -21.05
C ARG A 59 -16.95 -27.46 -21.29
N HIS A 60 -15.71 -27.06 -21.54
CA HIS A 60 -14.54 -27.93 -21.74
C HIS A 60 -13.61 -27.93 -20.54
N GLU A 61 -14.08 -27.45 -19.38
CA GLU A 61 -13.33 -27.36 -18.11
C GLU A 61 -12.09 -26.46 -18.18
N ARG A 62 -12.01 -25.55 -19.16
CA ARG A 62 -10.91 -24.58 -19.24
C ARG A 62 -11.19 -23.40 -18.30
N ASP A 63 -10.17 -22.92 -17.63
CA ASP A 63 -10.27 -21.81 -16.69
C ASP A 63 -10.35 -20.47 -17.41
N PHE A 64 -11.25 -19.62 -16.94
CA PHE A 64 -11.45 -18.23 -17.36
C PHE A 64 -11.64 -17.33 -16.15
N VAL A 65 -11.59 -16.04 -16.37
CA VAL A 65 -11.86 -15.02 -15.38
C VAL A 65 -12.80 -13.95 -15.92
N LEU A 66 -13.70 -13.44 -15.07
CA LEU A 66 -14.38 -12.18 -15.33
C LEU A 66 -13.45 -11.05 -14.95
N SER A 67 -13.12 -10.21 -15.90
CA SER A 67 -12.09 -9.18 -15.82
C SER A 67 -12.24 -8.26 -14.59
N PRO A 68 -11.33 -8.30 -13.61
CA PRO A 68 -11.24 -7.30 -12.54
C PRO A 68 -10.49 -6.03 -12.98
N THR A 69 -9.64 -6.14 -13.99
CA THR A 69 -8.80 -5.13 -14.62
C THR A 69 -8.25 -5.68 -15.94
N GLN A 70 -7.46 -4.96 -16.73
CA GLN A 70 -7.13 -5.36 -18.10
C GLN A 70 -5.64 -5.31 -18.46
N GLU A 71 -4.72 -5.24 -17.49
CA GLU A 71 -3.28 -5.13 -17.74
C GLU A 71 -2.77 -6.27 -18.64
N GLU A 72 -3.21 -7.49 -18.37
CA GLU A 72 -2.83 -8.68 -19.13
C GLU A 72 -3.38 -8.63 -20.55
N MET A 73 -4.65 -8.31 -20.71
CA MET A 73 -5.31 -8.30 -22.01
C MET A 73 -4.72 -7.21 -22.92
N ILE A 74 -4.53 -5.99 -22.38
CA ILE A 74 -3.97 -4.89 -23.19
C ILE A 74 -2.50 -5.16 -23.56
N THR A 75 -1.73 -5.76 -22.64
CA THR A 75 -0.35 -6.15 -22.91
C THR A 75 -0.27 -7.22 -24.01
N ALA A 76 -1.19 -8.19 -24.02
CA ALA A 76 -1.29 -9.19 -25.07
C ALA A 76 -1.62 -8.58 -26.44
N ILE A 77 -2.54 -7.59 -26.49
CA ILE A 77 -2.89 -6.86 -27.72
C ILE A 77 -1.67 -6.09 -28.22
N VAL A 78 -1.05 -5.29 -27.38
CA VAL A 78 0.12 -4.47 -27.75
C VAL A 78 1.29 -5.35 -28.20
N ARG A 79 1.56 -6.46 -27.50
CA ARG A 79 2.57 -7.44 -27.92
C ARG A 79 2.33 -7.98 -29.34
N SER A 80 1.07 -8.15 -29.74
CA SER A 80 0.72 -8.68 -31.06
C SER A 80 0.79 -7.62 -32.16
N ASP A 81 0.45 -6.37 -31.85
CA ASP A 81 0.27 -5.31 -32.85
C ASP A 81 1.47 -4.37 -32.96
N ILE A 82 2.20 -4.15 -31.87
CA ILE A 82 3.35 -3.21 -31.85
C ILE A 82 4.66 -3.98 -31.99
N SER A 83 5.27 -3.83 -33.16
CA SER A 83 6.56 -4.48 -33.47
C SER A 83 7.74 -3.52 -33.56
N SER A 84 7.53 -2.20 -33.52
CA SER A 84 8.58 -1.19 -33.70
C SER A 84 8.37 -0.02 -32.71
N TYR A 85 9.50 0.54 -32.23
CA TYR A 85 9.51 1.76 -31.40
C TYR A 85 8.78 2.95 -32.07
N LYS A 86 8.69 2.98 -33.41
CA LYS A 86 8.01 4.06 -34.15
C LYS A 86 6.50 4.15 -33.89
N SER A 87 5.90 3.10 -33.33
CA SER A 87 4.50 3.07 -32.95
C SER A 87 4.27 3.49 -31.48
N LEU A 88 5.32 3.84 -30.77
CA LEU A 88 5.30 4.27 -29.38
C LEU A 88 5.68 5.77 -29.25
N PRO A 89 5.17 6.52 -28.27
CA PRO A 89 4.25 6.04 -27.24
C PRO A 89 2.83 5.86 -27.78
N ILE A 90 2.05 5.00 -27.10
CA ILE A 90 0.62 4.82 -27.35
C ILE A 90 -0.14 4.76 -26.03
N ASN A 91 -1.31 5.40 -25.96
CA ASN A 91 -2.24 5.33 -24.84
C ASN A 91 -3.60 4.80 -25.32
N LEU A 92 -4.04 3.71 -24.73
CA LEU A 92 -5.27 3.00 -25.08
C LEU A 92 -6.20 2.95 -23.87
N TYR A 93 -7.50 3.24 -24.04
CA TYR A 93 -8.44 3.17 -22.95
C TYR A 93 -9.76 2.51 -23.36
N HIS A 94 -10.51 2.04 -22.36
CA HIS A 94 -11.90 1.67 -22.55
C HIS A 94 -12.76 2.00 -21.32
N ILE A 95 -14.08 1.97 -21.54
CA ILE A 95 -15.08 2.11 -20.48
C ILE A 95 -15.92 0.84 -20.50
N GLN A 96 -15.79 0.02 -19.47
CA GLN A 96 -16.42 -1.30 -19.43
C GLN A 96 -16.71 -1.76 -18.00
N THR A 97 -17.65 -2.68 -17.88
CA THR A 97 -17.93 -3.38 -16.62
C THR A 97 -16.74 -4.23 -16.18
N LYS A 98 -16.42 -4.13 -14.91
CA LYS A 98 -15.43 -4.97 -14.19
C LYS A 98 -16.12 -5.79 -13.12
N PHE A 99 -15.48 -6.88 -12.74
CA PHE A 99 -15.97 -7.83 -11.76
C PHE A 99 -14.90 -8.10 -10.69
N ARG A 100 -15.27 -7.91 -9.42
CA ARG A 100 -14.44 -8.29 -8.27
C ARG A 100 -15.31 -9.00 -7.25
N ASP A 101 -14.86 -10.15 -6.71
CA ASP A 101 -15.62 -10.87 -5.69
C ASP A 101 -15.44 -10.23 -4.32
N GLU A 102 -15.93 -9.00 -4.23
CA GLU A 102 -15.86 -8.18 -3.02
C GLU A 102 -16.48 -8.92 -1.83
N ARG A 103 -15.66 -9.14 -0.81
CA ARG A 103 -16.08 -9.89 0.39
C ARG A 103 -17.18 -9.18 1.17
N ARG A 104 -17.17 -7.85 1.18
CA ARG A 104 -18.11 -7.00 1.94
C ARG A 104 -18.63 -5.85 1.08
N PRO A 105 -19.52 -6.12 0.10
CA PRO A 105 -20.17 -5.06 -0.65
C PRO A 105 -20.89 -4.09 0.31
N ARG A 106 -20.70 -2.79 0.10
CA ARG A 106 -21.27 -1.76 0.96
C ARG A 106 -21.40 -0.42 0.23
N PHE A 107 -22.06 0.56 0.83
CA PHE A 107 -22.22 1.90 0.30
C PHE A 107 -22.90 1.97 -1.10
N GLY A 108 -23.83 1.06 -1.38
CA GLY A 108 -24.59 1.05 -2.62
C GLY A 108 -23.72 0.81 -3.84
N LEU A 109 -23.49 1.84 -4.65
CA LEU A 109 -22.73 1.75 -5.90
C LEU A 109 -21.23 1.93 -5.72
N MET A 110 -20.76 2.40 -4.56
CA MET A 110 -19.34 2.72 -4.35
C MET A 110 -18.47 1.48 -4.20
N ARG A 111 -18.99 0.39 -3.64
CA ARG A 111 -18.26 -0.86 -3.45
C ARG A 111 -19.14 -2.07 -3.77
N GLY A 112 -19.22 -2.40 -5.05
CA GLY A 112 -19.99 -3.52 -5.58
C GLY A 112 -19.12 -4.57 -6.24
N ARG A 113 -19.71 -5.73 -6.54
CA ARG A 113 -19.03 -6.82 -7.26
C ARG A 113 -19.00 -6.64 -8.78
N GLU A 114 -19.88 -5.78 -9.29
CA GLU A 114 -20.00 -5.41 -10.70
C GLU A 114 -20.10 -3.90 -10.79
N PHE A 115 -19.20 -3.25 -11.52
CA PHE A 115 -19.14 -1.79 -11.64
C PHE A 115 -18.53 -1.38 -12.97
N THR A 116 -18.84 -0.16 -13.43
CA THR A 116 -18.22 0.40 -14.63
C THR A 116 -16.93 1.11 -14.28
N MET A 117 -15.86 0.80 -15.00
CA MET A 117 -14.56 1.45 -14.88
C MET A 117 -14.11 2.00 -16.23
N LYS A 118 -13.53 3.21 -16.24
CA LYS A 118 -12.63 3.62 -17.29
C LYS A 118 -11.22 3.25 -16.86
N ASP A 119 -10.57 2.44 -17.63
CA ASP A 119 -9.16 2.11 -17.45
C ASP A 119 -8.38 2.43 -18.73
N ALA A 120 -7.17 2.99 -18.55
CA ALA A 120 -6.29 3.40 -19.64
C ALA A 120 -4.88 2.85 -19.37
N TYR A 121 -4.20 2.50 -20.45
CA TYR A 121 -2.89 1.85 -20.44
C TYR A 121 -2.00 2.50 -21.49
N SER A 122 -0.83 2.96 -21.07
CA SER A 122 0.14 3.55 -22.00
C SER A 122 1.41 2.73 -22.07
N PHE A 123 2.04 2.76 -23.25
CA PHE A 123 3.27 2.03 -23.54
C PHE A 123 4.30 2.99 -24.11
N HIS A 124 5.54 2.91 -23.62
CA HIS A 124 6.60 3.87 -23.84
C HIS A 124 7.93 3.18 -24.11
N THR A 125 8.85 3.89 -24.76
CA THR A 125 10.23 3.44 -24.97
C THR A 125 11.19 3.92 -23.88
N SER A 126 10.80 4.91 -23.06
CA SER A 126 11.64 5.47 -22.02
C SER A 126 10.84 5.85 -20.76
N GLN A 127 11.55 5.99 -19.65
CA GLN A 127 10.97 6.43 -18.39
C GLN A 127 10.48 7.89 -18.45
N GLU A 128 11.21 8.75 -19.16
CA GLU A 128 10.85 10.16 -19.34
C GLU A 128 9.51 10.29 -20.05
N SER A 129 9.28 9.52 -21.12
CA SER A 129 8.01 9.49 -21.85
C SER A 129 6.86 8.97 -20.95
N LEU A 130 7.12 7.97 -20.11
CA LEU A 130 6.14 7.50 -19.10
C LEU A 130 5.82 8.59 -18.09
N ASP A 131 6.82 9.33 -17.61
CA ASP A 131 6.64 10.38 -16.61
C ASP A 131 5.82 11.56 -17.18
N GLU A 132 6.05 11.92 -18.45
CA GLU A 132 5.24 12.91 -19.16
C GLU A 132 3.78 12.46 -19.28
N GLU A 133 3.54 11.21 -19.67
CA GLU A 133 2.19 10.67 -19.80
C GLU A 133 1.48 10.54 -18.44
N PHE A 134 2.21 10.21 -17.39
CA PHE A 134 1.65 10.22 -16.03
C PHE A 134 1.10 11.60 -15.65
N LEU A 135 1.82 12.67 -15.96
CA LEU A 135 1.36 14.04 -15.73
C LEU A 135 0.17 14.41 -16.63
N ASN A 136 0.20 14.00 -17.91
CA ASN A 136 -0.92 14.17 -18.84
C ASN A 136 -2.20 13.51 -18.33
N MET A 137 -2.10 12.27 -17.82
CA MET A 137 -3.23 11.56 -17.23
C MET A 137 -3.72 12.21 -15.93
N ARG A 138 -2.80 12.68 -15.07
CA ARG A 138 -3.17 13.46 -13.88
C ARG A 138 -3.99 14.70 -14.22
N ASP A 139 -3.58 15.43 -15.26
CA ASP A 139 -4.29 16.61 -15.73
C ASP A 139 -5.66 16.25 -16.37
N ALA A 140 -5.72 15.16 -17.16
CA ALA A 140 -6.96 14.66 -17.73
C ALA A 140 -7.97 14.29 -16.63
N TYR A 141 -7.56 13.54 -15.62
CA TYR A 141 -8.40 13.17 -14.48
C TYR A 141 -8.86 14.40 -13.68
N SER A 142 -7.97 15.36 -13.47
CA SER A 142 -8.32 16.61 -12.81
C SER A 142 -9.42 17.36 -13.55
N ARG A 143 -9.36 17.41 -14.89
CA ARG A 143 -10.42 18.00 -15.71
C ARG A 143 -11.73 17.21 -15.66
N ILE A 144 -11.66 15.87 -15.71
CA ILE A 144 -12.83 14.99 -15.58
C ILE A 144 -13.58 15.26 -14.28
N PHE A 145 -12.87 15.19 -13.14
CA PHE A 145 -13.49 15.36 -11.82
C PHE A 145 -14.00 16.79 -11.61
N THR A 146 -13.29 17.79 -12.10
CA THR A 146 -13.74 19.18 -12.08
C THR A 146 -15.04 19.36 -12.89
N ARG A 147 -15.13 18.79 -14.09
CA ARG A 147 -16.34 18.82 -14.94
C ARG A 147 -17.50 18.05 -14.32
N CYS A 148 -17.23 17.04 -13.53
CA CYS A 148 -18.23 16.32 -12.73
C CYS A 148 -18.67 17.09 -11.47
N GLY A 149 -18.09 18.27 -11.18
CA GLY A 149 -18.43 19.11 -10.03
C GLY A 149 -17.90 18.59 -8.70
N LEU A 150 -16.89 17.73 -8.71
CA LEU A 150 -16.32 17.13 -7.50
C LEU A 150 -15.26 18.04 -6.89
N LYS A 151 -15.24 18.08 -5.55
CA LYS A 151 -14.11 18.63 -4.77
C LYS A 151 -13.18 17.48 -4.45
N PHE A 152 -12.04 17.43 -5.10
CA PHE A 152 -11.10 16.32 -4.98
C PHE A 152 -9.69 16.82 -4.68
N ARG A 153 -8.84 15.89 -4.25
CA ARG A 153 -7.40 16.11 -4.06
C ARG A 153 -6.65 14.90 -4.61
N PRO A 154 -5.64 15.09 -5.47
CA PRO A 154 -4.66 14.05 -5.77
C PRO A 154 -3.81 13.78 -4.51
N VAL A 155 -3.62 12.50 -4.17
CA VAL A 155 -2.85 12.07 -3.01
C VAL A 155 -1.92 10.94 -3.39
N ASP A 156 -0.74 10.89 -2.81
CA ASP A 156 0.17 9.77 -2.99
C ASP A 156 -0.39 8.53 -2.32
N ALA A 157 -0.36 7.40 -3.03
CA ALA A 157 -0.99 6.16 -2.62
C ALA A 157 -0.11 4.93 -2.83
N ASP A 158 -0.48 3.84 -2.18
CA ASP A 158 0.11 2.53 -2.44
C ASP A 158 -0.42 1.96 -3.75
N SER A 159 0.40 1.20 -4.47
CA SER A 159 0.02 0.59 -5.76
C SER A 159 -0.71 -0.75 -5.59
N GLY A 160 -0.75 -1.31 -4.41
CA GLY A 160 -1.41 -2.58 -4.10
C GLY A 160 -0.99 -3.74 -5.01
N ASN A 161 -1.93 -4.62 -5.33
CA ASN A 161 -1.71 -5.80 -6.19
C ASN A 161 -1.42 -5.45 -7.66
N ILE A 162 -1.73 -4.23 -8.09
CA ILE A 162 -1.40 -3.74 -9.44
C ILE A 162 0.12 -3.56 -9.55
N GLY A 163 0.76 -2.99 -8.51
CA GLY A 163 2.20 -2.80 -8.43
C GLY A 163 2.69 -1.57 -9.20
N GLY A 164 3.99 -1.47 -9.38
CA GLY A 164 4.66 -0.32 -9.99
C GLY A 164 5.46 0.50 -8.98
N SER A 165 6.10 1.56 -9.46
CA SER A 165 7.02 2.39 -8.67
C SER A 165 6.38 3.65 -8.06
N GLY A 166 5.18 4.01 -8.47
CA GLY A 166 4.46 5.18 -7.99
C GLY A 166 2.98 5.15 -8.34
N SER A 167 2.16 5.74 -7.49
CA SER A 167 0.73 5.82 -7.68
C SER A 167 0.16 7.08 -7.06
N GLN A 168 -0.85 7.67 -7.69
CA GLN A 168 -1.66 8.76 -7.13
C GLN A 168 -3.14 8.43 -7.25
N GLU A 169 -3.85 8.59 -6.15
CA GLU A 169 -5.31 8.53 -6.07
C GLU A 169 -5.93 9.90 -6.17
N PHE A 170 -7.12 9.96 -6.74
CA PHE A 170 -7.97 11.15 -6.72
C PHE A 170 -9.07 10.93 -5.70
N GLN A 171 -8.93 11.59 -4.55
CA GLN A 171 -9.81 11.44 -3.41
C GLN A 171 -10.81 12.58 -3.35
N VAL A 172 -12.10 12.26 -3.40
CA VAL A 172 -13.18 13.22 -3.14
C VAL A 172 -13.37 13.35 -1.64
N LEU A 173 -13.22 14.57 -1.13
CA LEU A 173 -13.35 14.84 0.30
C LEU A 173 -14.82 14.71 0.72
N ALA A 174 -15.11 13.73 1.57
CA ALA A 174 -16.45 13.44 2.08
C ALA A 174 -16.36 12.79 3.46
N GLU A 175 -17.19 13.23 4.41
CA GLU A 175 -17.22 12.66 5.77
C GLU A 175 -17.58 11.17 5.78
N SER A 176 -18.34 10.70 4.79
CA SER A 176 -18.70 9.29 4.57
C SER A 176 -17.63 8.47 3.88
N GLY A 177 -16.46 9.06 3.56
CA GLY A 177 -15.35 8.38 2.88
C GLY A 177 -14.77 7.23 3.71
N GLU A 178 -14.30 6.19 3.02
CA GLU A 178 -13.66 5.03 3.65
C GLU A 178 -12.18 5.29 3.95
N ASP A 179 -11.51 6.05 3.07
CA ASP A 179 -10.09 6.30 3.15
C ASP A 179 -9.76 7.43 4.13
N GLU A 180 -8.64 7.28 4.81
CA GLU A 180 -8.05 8.34 5.61
C GLU A 180 -6.92 8.99 4.82
N ILE A 181 -7.08 10.29 4.55
CA ILE A 181 -6.11 11.09 3.81
C ILE A 181 -5.37 11.96 4.78
N ILE A 182 -4.06 11.95 4.71
CA ILE A 182 -3.17 12.82 5.48
C ILE A 182 -2.71 13.96 4.57
N TYR A 183 -2.82 15.18 5.04
CA TYR A 183 -2.39 16.37 4.30
C TYR A 183 -1.73 17.40 5.20
N SER A 184 -0.89 18.26 4.62
CA SER A 184 -0.25 19.37 5.31
C SER A 184 -1.08 20.65 5.22
N ASP A 185 -1.04 21.49 6.27
CA ASP A 185 -1.56 22.85 6.26
C ASP A 185 -0.55 23.89 5.75
N GLY A 186 0.72 23.50 5.60
CA GLY A 186 1.82 24.38 5.17
C GLY A 186 2.43 24.05 3.81
N SER A 187 1.93 23.01 3.12
CA SER A 187 2.44 22.57 1.80
C SER A 187 1.38 21.83 1.00
N GLU A 188 1.69 21.50 -0.25
CA GLU A 188 0.83 20.70 -1.12
C GLU A 188 0.86 19.19 -0.79
N TYR A 189 1.59 18.78 0.23
CA TYR A 189 1.69 17.35 0.62
C TYR A 189 0.33 16.77 0.95
N ALA A 190 0.01 15.65 0.31
CA ALA A 190 -1.14 14.82 0.64
C ALA A 190 -0.85 13.35 0.25
N ALA A 191 -1.21 12.43 1.13
CA ALA A 191 -1.04 10.99 0.93
C ALA A 191 -2.16 10.21 1.61
N ASN A 192 -2.46 9.00 1.09
CA ASN A 192 -3.24 8.03 1.83
C ASN A 192 -2.48 7.65 3.12
N ILE A 193 -3.18 7.43 4.22
CA ILE A 193 -2.59 7.06 5.53
C ILE A 193 -1.63 5.86 5.41
N GLU A 194 -1.91 4.96 4.48
CA GLU A 194 -1.10 3.76 4.24
C GLU A 194 0.32 4.09 3.73
N LYS A 195 0.49 5.24 3.06
CA LYS A 195 1.77 5.69 2.49
C LYS A 195 2.33 6.93 3.17
N ALA A 196 1.52 7.63 3.95
CA ALA A 196 1.89 8.91 4.55
C ALA A 196 3.19 8.82 5.38
N VAL A 197 4.00 9.88 5.30
CA VAL A 197 5.24 10.04 6.06
C VAL A 197 5.21 11.35 6.86
N SER A 198 5.91 11.36 8.00
CA SER A 198 6.08 12.54 8.83
C SER A 198 7.55 12.76 9.18
N GLU A 199 7.89 13.97 9.59
CA GLU A 199 9.21 14.23 10.13
C GLU A 199 9.47 13.37 11.38
N LEU A 200 10.64 12.76 11.46
CA LEU A 200 11.05 11.99 12.62
C LEU A 200 11.73 12.90 13.63
N ILE A 201 11.06 13.19 14.71
CA ILE A 201 11.64 13.91 15.85
C ILE A 201 12.19 12.88 16.83
N ASN A 202 13.50 12.89 17.02
CA ASN A 202 14.20 11.97 17.90
C ASN A 202 14.47 12.60 19.27
N PRO A 203 14.43 11.80 20.36
CA PRO A 203 14.88 12.25 21.65
C PRO A 203 16.38 12.58 21.61
N PRO A 204 16.88 13.47 22.47
CA PRO A 204 18.31 13.78 22.53
C PRO A 204 19.12 12.52 22.88
N LYS A 205 20.30 12.38 22.26
CA LYS A 205 21.23 11.30 22.56
C LYS A 205 21.77 11.46 23.99
N GLU A 206 21.93 10.35 24.67
CA GLU A 206 22.47 10.28 26.03
C GLU A 206 23.72 9.40 26.06
N GLU A 207 24.54 9.54 27.11
CA GLU A 207 25.63 8.62 27.41
C GLU A 207 25.06 7.20 27.61
N LEU A 208 25.72 6.21 27.00
CA LEU A 208 25.26 4.83 27.06
C LEU A 208 25.54 4.24 28.45
N LYS A 209 24.47 3.66 29.03
CA LYS A 209 24.51 3.00 30.34
C LYS A 209 24.58 1.48 30.20
N GLU A 210 25.03 0.81 31.25
CA GLU A 210 25.01 -0.66 31.31
C GLU A 210 23.56 -1.19 31.33
N VAL A 211 23.36 -2.33 30.65
CA VAL A 211 22.05 -2.99 30.62
C VAL A 211 21.65 -3.49 32.00
N GLU A 212 20.45 -3.17 32.40
CA GLU A 212 19.87 -3.55 33.70
C GLU A 212 18.59 -4.35 33.51
N LEU A 213 18.42 -5.46 34.20
CA LEU A 213 17.16 -6.19 34.30
C LEU A 213 16.30 -5.59 35.41
N ALA A 214 15.16 -5.03 35.06
CA ALA A 214 14.25 -4.40 36.00
C ALA A 214 12.99 -5.27 36.23
N HIS A 215 12.62 -5.44 37.50
CA HIS A 215 11.33 -6.04 37.86
C HIS A 215 10.21 -5.02 37.63
N THR A 216 9.24 -5.36 36.79
CA THR A 216 8.14 -4.49 36.33
C THR A 216 6.84 -5.25 36.39
N PRO A 217 6.30 -5.50 37.60
CA PRO A 217 5.12 -6.34 37.81
C PRO A 217 3.89 -5.74 37.12
N ASP A 218 3.11 -6.60 36.47
CA ASP A 218 1.86 -6.26 35.79
C ASP A 218 2.00 -5.14 34.74
N CYS A 219 3.14 -5.09 34.03
CA CYS A 219 3.42 -4.11 32.99
C CYS A 219 3.54 -4.76 31.60
N PRO A 220 2.48 -5.40 31.03
CA PRO A 220 2.55 -6.06 29.73
C PRO A 220 2.38 -5.08 28.54
N THR A 221 2.04 -3.82 28.79
CA THR A 221 1.88 -2.79 27.76
C THR A 221 2.91 -1.68 27.93
N ILE A 222 3.22 -1.00 26.81
CA ILE A 222 4.18 0.12 26.82
C ILE A 222 3.71 1.25 27.75
N GLU A 223 2.41 1.53 27.80
CA GLU A 223 1.83 2.58 28.64
C GLU A 223 1.97 2.24 30.13
N SER A 224 1.65 0.98 30.52
CA SER A 224 1.83 0.52 31.89
C SER A 224 3.30 0.54 32.31
N LEU A 225 4.20 0.10 31.41
CA LEU A 225 5.65 0.09 31.62
C LEU A 225 6.22 1.50 31.80
N ALA A 226 5.90 2.41 30.90
CA ALA A 226 6.36 3.80 30.95
C ALA A 226 5.88 4.51 32.22
N LYS A 227 4.62 4.29 32.59
CA LYS A 227 4.05 4.81 33.84
C LYS A 227 4.75 4.24 35.08
N TYR A 228 4.97 2.93 35.11
CA TYR A 228 5.61 2.26 36.26
C TYR A 228 7.04 2.74 36.46
N LEU A 229 7.82 2.87 35.36
CA LEU A 229 9.21 3.30 35.41
C LEU A 229 9.38 4.82 35.43
N ASN A 230 8.28 5.57 35.34
CA ASN A 230 8.25 7.04 35.26
C ASN A 230 9.17 7.58 34.14
N VAL A 231 9.02 7.03 32.93
CA VAL A 231 9.75 7.43 31.72
C VAL A 231 8.79 7.80 30.59
N PRO A 232 9.18 8.69 29.66
CA PRO A 232 8.35 8.97 28.50
C PRO A 232 8.28 7.76 27.56
N LEU A 233 7.19 7.64 26.77
CA LEU A 233 6.97 6.54 25.83
C LEU A 233 8.09 6.42 24.80
N GLU A 234 8.69 7.55 24.40
CA GLU A 234 9.79 7.62 23.45
C GLU A 234 11.09 6.93 23.91
N ARG A 235 11.16 6.58 25.20
CA ARG A 235 12.27 5.79 25.78
C ARG A 235 12.03 4.29 25.75
N THR A 236 10.91 3.85 25.25
CA THR A 236 10.57 2.44 25.13
C THR A 236 10.56 2.00 23.67
N VAL A 237 10.78 0.70 23.42
CA VAL A 237 10.65 0.08 22.11
C VAL A 237 9.64 -1.05 22.21
N LYS A 238 8.58 -0.96 21.40
CA LYS A 238 7.63 -2.05 21.20
C LYS A 238 8.28 -3.11 20.33
N ALA A 239 8.21 -4.36 20.74
CA ALA A 239 8.54 -5.50 19.89
C ALA A 239 7.26 -6.29 19.62
N LEU A 240 6.85 -6.29 18.35
CA LEU A 240 5.67 -6.98 17.84
C LEU A 240 6.13 -8.15 16.96
N THR A 241 5.32 -9.18 16.84
CA THR A 241 5.59 -10.32 15.97
C THR A 241 4.54 -10.37 14.87
N TYR A 242 5.01 -10.26 13.61
CA TYR A 242 4.18 -10.36 12.42
C TYR A 242 4.55 -11.60 11.62
N LYS A 243 3.55 -12.26 11.07
CA LYS A 243 3.69 -13.41 10.20
C LYS A 243 3.39 -13.00 8.76
N ASP A 244 4.26 -13.36 7.83
CA ASP A 244 3.98 -13.32 6.40
C ASP A 244 3.07 -14.50 6.04
N MET A 245 1.85 -14.21 5.60
CA MET A 245 0.84 -15.22 5.28
C MET A 245 1.15 -16.03 4.01
N GLY A 246 2.09 -15.56 3.18
CA GLY A 246 2.54 -16.27 1.99
C GLY A 246 3.65 -17.30 2.25
N THR A 247 4.54 -17.02 3.22
CA THR A 247 5.72 -17.85 3.51
C THR A 247 5.68 -18.53 4.87
N ASP A 248 4.72 -18.18 5.73
CA ASP A 248 4.64 -18.57 7.14
C ASP A 248 5.83 -18.09 8.00
N GLU A 249 6.70 -17.23 7.46
CA GLU A 249 7.84 -16.67 8.20
C GLU A 249 7.36 -15.63 9.22
N ILE A 250 7.93 -15.68 10.44
CA ILE A 250 7.60 -14.73 11.51
C ILE A 250 8.75 -13.75 11.66
N TYR A 251 8.41 -12.46 11.72
CA TYR A 251 9.32 -11.34 11.89
C TYR A 251 9.09 -10.65 13.24
N MET A 252 10.16 -10.24 13.87
CA MET A 252 10.09 -9.30 14.99
C MET A 252 10.15 -7.87 14.44
N VAL A 253 9.13 -7.09 14.74
CA VAL A 253 9.00 -5.71 14.29
C VAL A 253 9.19 -4.77 15.47
N LEU A 254 10.19 -3.90 15.37
CA LEU A 254 10.56 -2.96 16.43
C LEU A 254 10.15 -1.55 16.05
N ILE A 255 9.48 -0.88 16.97
CA ILE A 255 9.07 0.51 16.78
C ILE A 255 9.12 1.27 18.11
N ARG A 256 9.40 2.57 18.07
CA ARG A 256 9.39 3.43 19.26
C ARG A 256 8.03 3.37 19.99
N GLY A 257 8.04 3.38 21.30
CA GLY A 257 6.87 3.07 22.11
C GLY A 257 5.66 3.98 21.91
N ASP A 258 5.85 5.22 21.48
CA ASP A 258 4.78 6.18 21.18
C ASP A 258 4.21 6.03 19.74
N PHE A 259 4.83 5.22 18.88
CA PHE A 259 4.39 5.00 17.50
C PHE A 259 3.62 3.70 17.31
N GLU A 260 2.94 3.59 16.16
CA GLU A 260 2.25 2.39 15.70
C GLU A 260 2.80 1.94 14.35
N VAL A 261 2.78 0.63 14.11
CA VAL A 261 3.19 0.03 12.84
C VAL A 261 2.12 0.30 11.78
N ASN A 262 2.57 0.71 10.60
CA ASN A 262 1.77 0.75 9.38
C ASN A 262 1.96 -0.60 8.66
N GLU A 263 0.95 -1.45 8.71
CA GLU A 263 1.01 -2.82 8.17
C GLU A 263 1.18 -2.84 6.65
N VAL A 264 0.67 -1.82 5.93
CA VAL A 264 0.87 -1.71 4.47
C VAL A 264 2.33 -1.43 4.15
N LYS A 265 2.98 -0.51 4.88
CA LYS A 265 4.43 -0.29 4.73
C LYS A 265 5.22 -1.55 5.06
N LEU A 266 4.90 -2.23 6.16
CA LEU A 266 5.56 -3.47 6.56
C LEU A 266 5.42 -4.56 5.50
N LYS A 267 4.20 -4.79 5.01
CA LYS A 267 3.90 -5.74 3.93
C LYS A 267 4.75 -5.49 2.69
N ASN A 268 4.84 -4.24 2.25
CA ASN A 268 5.59 -3.85 1.06
C ASN A 268 7.10 -4.07 1.24
N ILE A 269 7.64 -3.78 2.42
CA ILE A 269 9.07 -3.98 2.73
C ILE A 269 9.43 -5.46 2.75
N LEU A 270 8.53 -6.31 3.23
CA LEU A 270 8.73 -7.77 3.26
C LEU A 270 8.44 -8.44 1.92
N ASN A 271 7.91 -7.71 0.92
CA ASN A 271 7.35 -8.28 -0.32
C ASN A 271 6.29 -9.37 -0.04
N ALA A 272 5.57 -9.25 1.08
CA ALA A 272 4.54 -10.19 1.48
C ALA A 272 3.22 -9.88 0.75
N VAL A 273 2.40 -10.92 0.54
CA VAL A 273 1.03 -10.74 0.03
C VAL A 273 0.14 -10.15 1.12
N GLU A 274 0.31 -10.61 2.34
CA GLU A 274 -0.42 -10.16 3.52
C GLU A 274 0.43 -10.42 4.78
N VAL A 275 0.31 -9.56 5.78
CA VAL A 275 0.94 -9.73 7.08
C VAL A 275 -0.11 -9.69 8.18
N GLU A 276 0.00 -10.58 9.15
CA GLU A 276 -0.88 -10.62 10.32
C GLU A 276 -0.05 -10.72 11.60
N MET A 277 -0.62 -10.29 12.71
CA MET A 277 -0.01 -10.50 14.02
C MET A 277 0.11 -12.01 14.28
N ALA A 278 1.29 -12.47 14.69
CA ALA A 278 1.49 -13.87 15.07
C ALA A 278 0.59 -14.24 16.26
N THR A 279 0.06 -15.46 16.24
CA THR A 279 -0.78 -15.98 17.31
C THR A 279 0.01 -16.23 18.59
N ASP A 280 -0.66 -16.29 19.73
CA ASP A 280 -0.04 -16.58 21.01
C ASP A 280 0.71 -17.93 21.01
N GLU A 281 0.17 -18.94 20.33
CA GLU A 281 0.80 -20.25 20.17
C GLU A 281 2.10 -20.19 19.35
N GLU A 282 2.12 -19.39 18.29
CA GLU A 282 3.30 -19.18 17.45
C GLU A 282 4.39 -18.43 18.23
N ILE A 283 4.01 -17.41 19.01
CA ILE A 283 4.91 -16.65 19.88
C ILE A 283 5.54 -17.58 20.94
N GLU A 284 4.74 -18.43 21.57
CA GLU A 284 5.22 -19.37 22.58
C GLU A 284 6.15 -20.45 22.01
N LYS A 285 5.89 -20.97 20.80
CA LYS A 285 6.79 -21.88 20.09
C LYS A 285 8.17 -21.31 19.81
N LEU A 286 8.26 -19.97 19.66
CA LEU A 286 9.53 -19.25 19.52
C LEU A 286 10.23 -19.01 20.87
N GLY A 287 9.66 -19.45 21.98
CA GLY A 287 10.20 -19.18 23.32
C GLY A 287 10.05 -17.72 23.76
N LEU A 288 9.18 -16.95 23.08
CA LEU A 288 8.87 -15.57 23.40
C LEU A 288 7.70 -15.49 24.37
N LYS A 289 7.61 -14.40 25.11
CA LYS A 289 6.47 -14.16 26.03
C LYS A 289 5.71 -12.92 25.61
N LYS A 290 4.47 -13.09 25.18
CA LYS A 290 3.57 -11.98 24.82
C LYS A 290 3.51 -10.93 25.96
N GLY A 291 3.60 -9.65 25.58
CA GLY A 291 3.66 -8.52 26.51
C GLY A 291 5.08 -8.23 27.07
N TYR A 292 6.06 -9.14 26.83
CA TYR A 292 7.43 -9.00 27.32
C TYR A 292 8.47 -9.33 26.25
N ILE A 293 8.14 -9.18 24.97
CA ILE A 293 9.02 -9.45 23.84
C ILE A 293 10.05 -8.31 23.68
N GLY A 294 11.30 -8.64 23.35
CA GLY A 294 12.33 -7.67 23.06
C GLY A 294 13.46 -8.24 22.18
N PRO A 295 14.31 -7.39 21.58
CA PRO A 295 15.38 -7.82 20.68
C PRO A 295 16.64 -8.29 21.38
N TYR A 296 16.78 -8.07 22.70
CA TYR A 296 17.97 -8.37 23.47
C TYR A 296 17.90 -9.77 24.08
N LYS A 297 18.98 -10.56 23.95
CA LYS A 297 19.06 -11.95 24.42
C LYS A 297 17.94 -12.84 23.89
N LEU A 298 17.70 -12.78 22.59
CA LEU A 298 16.68 -13.59 21.93
C LEU A 298 16.87 -15.09 22.18
N PRO A 299 15.81 -15.82 22.58
CA PRO A 299 15.89 -17.27 22.80
C PRO A 299 15.95 -18.06 21.48
N THR A 300 15.60 -17.44 20.37
CA THR A 300 15.58 -18.05 19.04
C THR A 300 16.07 -17.07 17.98
N LYS A 301 16.49 -17.61 16.84
CA LYS A 301 16.82 -16.77 15.68
C LYS A 301 15.53 -16.35 14.97
N ILE A 302 15.32 -15.05 14.88
CA ILE A 302 14.20 -14.43 14.20
C ILE A 302 14.70 -13.21 13.42
N LYS A 303 14.18 -12.95 12.24
CA LYS A 303 14.48 -11.74 11.47
C LYS A 303 13.85 -10.52 12.12
N ILE A 304 14.58 -9.43 12.16
CA ILE A 304 14.17 -8.19 12.82
C ILE A 304 14.02 -7.08 11.79
N VAL A 305 12.85 -6.45 11.79
CA VAL A 305 12.58 -5.21 11.07
C VAL A 305 12.44 -4.09 12.09
N ALA A 306 13.21 -3.03 11.96
CA ALA A 306 13.17 -1.90 12.88
C ALA A 306 12.75 -0.61 12.16
N ASP A 307 11.88 0.17 12.80
CA ASP A 307 11.60 1.53 12.38
C ASP A 307 12.82 2.43 12.49
N LEU A 308 12.93 3.44 11.61
CA LEU A 308 14.01 4.44 11.63
C LEU A 308 14.18 5.15 12.98
N SER A 309 13.16 5.18 13.82
CA SER A 309 13.21 5.77 15.15
C SER A 309 14.02 4.95 16.16
N VAL A 310 14.11 3.65 15.96
CA VAL A 310 14.72 2.73 16.95
C VAL A 310 16.23 2.94 17.12
N PRO A 311 17.05 3.06 16.07
CA PRO A 311 18.48 3.35 16.19
C PRO A 311 18.80 4.69 16.86
N GLU A 312 17.83 5.58 16.92
CA GLU A 312 18.00 6.94 17.41
C GLU A 312 17.76 7.08 18.93
N ILE A 313 17.25 6.04 19.58
CA ILE A 313 16.94 6.07 21.01
C ILE A 313 18.14 5.56 21.81
N SER A 314 18.70 6.36 22.69
CA SER A 314 19.71 5.91 23.66
C SER A 314 19.04 5.29 24.90
N ASN A 315 19.62 4.21 25.45
CA ASN A 315 19.20 3.62 26.72
C ASN A 315 17.72 3.23 26.77
N HIS A 316 17.19 2.66 25.68
CA HIS A 316 15.77 2.32 25.60
C HIS A 316 15.40 1.08 26.43
N ILE A 317 14.12 0.92 26.65
CA ILE A 317 13.55 -0.14 27.46
C ILE A 317 12.84 -1.14 26.54
N VAL A 318 13.12 -2.43 26.73
CA VAL A 318 12.58 -3.54 25.92
C VAL A 318 12.12 -4.70 26.80
N GLY A 319 11.28 -5.57 26.28
CA GLY A 319 10.92 -6.82 26.96
C GLY A 319 12.10 -7.75 27.19
N SER A 320 11.99 -8.62 28.19
CA SER A 320 13.03 -9.56 28.60
C SER A 320 12.70 -11.03 28.31
N HIS A 321 11.60 -11.30 27.63
CA HIS A 321 11.00 -12.63 27.42
C HIS A 321 10.51 -13.31 28.70
N GLN A 322 10.59 -12.61 29.84
CA GLN A 322 10.11 -13.11 31.13
C GLN A 322 8.94 -12.25 31.61
N LYS A 323 7.90 -12.89 32.11
CA LYS A 323 6.77 -12.19 32.73
C LYS A 323 7.28 -11.29 33.85
N ASP A 324 6.76 -10.05 33.88
CA ASP A 324 7.05 -9.03 34.89
C ASP A 324 8.50 -8.53 34.94
N TYR A 325 9.26 -8.68 33.83
CA TYR A 325 10.60 -8.14 33.68
C TYR A 325 10.84 -7.46 32.36
N HIS A 326 11.63 -6.38 32.38
CA HIS A 326 12.11 -5.65 31.21
C HIS A 326 13.61 -5.33 31.35
N TYR A 327 14.31 -5.22 30.22
CA TYR A 327 15.66 -4.69 30.17
C TYR A 327 15.63 -3.18 29.98
N LYS A 328 16.37 -2.44 30.82
CA LYS A 328 16.65 -1.01 30.66
C LYS A 328 18.03 -0.80 30.06
N ASN A 329 18.23 0.37 29.47
CA ASN A 329 19.51 0.81 28.91
C ASN A 329 20.02 -0.07 27.76
N VAL A 330 19.12 -0.69 27.03
CA VAL A 330 19.46 -1.44 25.81
C VAL A 330 19.71 -0.42 24.67
N ASN A 331 20.68 -0.70 23.82
CA ASN A 331 21.07 0.20 22.74
C ASN A 331 21.24 -0.55 21.43
N TYR A 332 20.65 0.01 20.37
CA TYR A 332 20.83 -0.47 19.01
C TYR A 332 22.31 -0.36 18.60
N GLY A 333 22.83 -1.37 17.88
CA GLY A 333 24.24 -1.43 17.43
C GLY A 333 25.21 -1.94 18.47
N ARG A 334 24.93 -1.79 19.78
CA ARG A 334 25.73 -2.37 20.88
C ARG A 334 25.17 -3.72 21.32
N ASP A 335 23.88 -3.81 21.57
CA ASP A 335 23.25 -4.94 22.24
C ASP A 335 22.46 -5.82 21.28
N TYR A 336 21.99 -5.26 20.17
CA TYR A 336 21.32 -5.95 19.08
C TYR A 336 21.38 -5.14 17.78
N THR A 337 21.05 -5.78 16.67
CA THR A 337 20.89 -5.16 15.35
C THR A 337 19.60 -5.66 14.69
N ALA A 338 19.16 -5.01 13.63
CA ALA A 338 18.03 -5.45 12.80
C ALA A 338 18.52 -5.82 11.40
N ASP A 339 17.80 -6.74 10.75
CA ASP A 339 18.07 -7.14 9.35
C ASP A 339 17.65 -6.04 8.38
N ILE A 340 16.55 -5.31 8.72
CA ILE A 340 16.01 -4.20 7.93
C ILE A 340 15.75 -3.02 8.86
N VAL A 341 16.17 -1.82 8.45
CA VAL A 341 15.86 -0.55 9.16
C VAL A 341 15.23 0.41 8.15
N THR A 342 13.98 0.77 8.37
CA THR A 342 13.21 1.59 7.42
C THR A 342 12.00 2.25 8.09
N ASP A 343 11.32 3.18 7.39
CA ASP A 343 10.08 3.79 7.90
C ASP A 343 8.91 2.80 7.83
N ILE A 344 8.44 2.36 8.97
CA ILE A 344 7.25 1.51 9.12
C ILE A 344 6.20 2.13 10.03
N ARG A 345 6.35 3.42 10.39
CA ARG A 345 5.41 4.08 11.29
C ARG A 345 4.16 4.54 10.57
N LYS A 346 3.05 4.45 11.31
CA LYS A 346 1.82 5.18 11.00
C LYS A 346 1.98 6.63 11.46
N VAL A 347 1.68 7.60 10.59
CA VAL A 347 1.71 9.02 10.94
C VAL A 347 0.54 9.39 11.86
N ARG A 348 0.70 10.46 12.63
CA ARG A 348 -0.33 10.99 13.54
C ARG A 348 -0.74 12.39 13.11
N VAL A 349 -1.99 12.74 13.33
CA VAL A 349 -2.46 14.13 13.21
C VAL A 349 -1.68 15.00 14.18
N GLY A 350 -1.18 16.14 13.70
CA GLY A 350 -0.32 17.04 14.45
C GLY A 350 1.18 16.81 14.34
N ASP A 351 1.62 15.67 13.74
CA ASP A 351 3.04 15.48 13.40
C ASP A 351 3.50 16.57 12.42
N ASN A 352 4.80 16.86 12.41
CA ASN A 352 5.37 17.75 11.41
C ASN A 352 5.39 17.08 10.04
N CYS A 353 4.99 17.81 9.01
CA CYS A 353 5.14 17.35 7.64
C CYS A 353 6.60 17.52 7.17
N ILE A 354 7.10 16.54 6.40
CA ILE A 354 8.46 16.58 5.81
C ILE A 354 8.69 17.75 4.84
N THR A 355 7.60 18.32 4.31
CA THR A 355 7.64 19.47 3.37
C THR A 355 7.18 20.78 4.01
N GLY A 356 7.00 20.80 5.32
CA GLY A 356 6.56 21.95 6.11
C GLY A 356 5.09 21.87 6.53
N GLY A 357 4.74 22.58 7.60
CA GLY A 357 3.41 22.59 8.20
C GLY A 357 3.13 21.37 9.12
N LYS A 358 1.88 21.27 9.55
CA LYS A 358 1.38 20.19 10.38
C LYS A 358 0.51 19.24 9.57
N LEU A 359 0.53 17.96 9.95
CA LEU A 359 -0.30 16.92 9.34
C LEU A 359 -1.70 16.93 9.94
N HIS A 360 -2.68 16.92 9.06
CA HIS A 360 -4.10 16.80 9.34
C HIS A 360 -4.68 15.57 8.67
N SER A 361 -5.85 15.12 9.08
CA SER A 361 -6.57 14.04 8.39
C SER A 361 -7.92 14.51 7.87
N ALA A 362 -8.35 13.88 6.77
CA ALA A 362 -9.69 14.00 6.21
C ALA A 362 -10.17 12.64 5.74
N ARG A 363 -11.50 12.48 5.60
CA ARG A 363 -12.08 11.30 4.96
C ARG A 363 -12.25 11.55 3.47
N GLY A 364 -11.95 10.52 2.67
CA GLY A 364 -12.04 10.56 1.22
C GLY A 364 -12.72 9.34 0.62
N ILE A 365 -13.22 9.55 -0.61
CA ILE A 365 -13.73 8.50 -1.49
C ILE A 365 -12.81 8.46 -2.70
N GLU A 366 -12.15 7.35 -2.94
CA GLU A 366 -11.36 7.14 -4.14
C GLU A 366 -12.26 7.14 -5.39
N CYS A 367 -11.96 8.05 -6.33
CA CYS A 367 -12.70 8.18 -7.59
C CYS A 367 -11.86 7.79 -8.80
N GLY A 368 -10.55 7.68 -8.64
CA GLY A 368 -9.63 7.27 -9.69
C GLY A 368 -8.22 7.15 -9.17
N GLN A 369 -7.40 6.38 -9.88
CA GLN A 369 -6.01 6.16 -9.54
C GLN A 369 -5.17 6.08 -10.82
N ILE A 370 -3.96 6.58 -10.78
CA ILE A 370 -2.96 6.48 -11.84
C ILE A 370 -1.70 5.81 -11.29
N PHE A 371 -1.04 5.01 -12.14
CA PHE A 371 0.08 4.16 -11.76
C PHE A 371 1.26 4.33 -12.70
N LYS A 372 2.47 4.22 -12.18
CA LYS A 372 3.70 3.98 -12.95
C LYS A 372 4.05 2.50 -12.84
N LEU A 373 3.59 1.69 -13.81
CA LEU A 373 3.72 0.23 -13.77
C LEU A 373 5.14 -0.25 -14.12
N GLY A 374 5.94 0.60 -14.81
CA GLY A 374 7.23 0.20 -15.34
C GLY A 374 7.10 -0.94 -16.35
N ASP A 375 8.03 -1.88 -16.32
CA ASP A 375 8.07 -3.05 -17.22
C ASP A 375 7.43 -4.32 -16.62
N LYS A 376 6.71 -4.21 -15.50
CA LYS A 376 6.16 -5.38 -14.76
C LYS A 376 5.41 -6.34 -15.68
N TYR A 377 4.46 -5.83 -16.46
CA TYR A 377 3.62 -6.66 -17.32
C TYR A 377 4.29 -6.98 -18.65
N SER A 378 4.89 -6.00 -19.29
CA SER A 378 5.58 -6.21 -20.57
C SER A 378 6.72 -7.22 -20.45
N LYS A 379 7.49 -7.18 -19.37
CA LYS A 379 8.55 -8.14 -19.09
C LYS A 379 8.01 -9.55 -18.80
N ALA A 380 7.01 -9.67 -17.91
CA ALA A 380 6.41 -10.95 -17.55
C ALA A 380 5.78 -11.64 -18.78
N MET A 381 5.16 -10.87 -19.67
CA MET A 381 4.45 -11.36 -20.86
C MET A 381 5.31 -11.29 -22.13
N ASN A 382 6.62 -11.03 -22.02
CA ASN A 382 7.56 -10.93 -23.14
C ASN A 382 7.04 -10.02 -24.29
N ALA A 383 6.46 -8.87 -23.93
CA ALA A 383 6.05 -7.87 -24.90
C ALA A 383 7.24 -7.00 -25.29
N THR A 384 7.77 -7.25 -26.48
CA THR A 384 8.99 -6.61 -27.01
C THR A 384 8.70 -5.89 -28.32
N TYR A 385 9.53 -4.92 -28.66
CA TYR A 385 9.52 -4.22 -29.94
C TYR A 385 10.95 -4.11 -30.50
N LEU A 386 11.07 -3.86 -31.78
CA LEU A 386 12.36 -3.56 -32.42
C LEU A 386 12.74 -2.11 -32.15
N ASP A 387 13.90 -1.91 -31.56
CA ASP A 387 14.50 -0.61 -31.31
C ASP A 387 15.20 -0.06 -32.59
N GLU A 388 15.90 1.08 -32.50
CA GLU A 388 16.59 1.71 -33.64
C GLU A 388 17.62 0.82 -34.32
#